data_ffbf34ea280023d70709611491be1054
#
_entry.id   ffbf34ea280023d70709611491be1054
#
_cell.length_a   1.000
_cell.length_b   1.000
_cell.length_c   1.000
_cell.angle_alpha   90.00
_cell.angle_beta   90.00
_cell.angle_gamma   90.00
#
_symmetry.space_group_name_H-M   'P 1'
#
loop_
_entity.id
_entity.type
_entity.pdbx_description
1 polymer ?
#
loop_
_entity_poly.entity_id
_entity_poly.type
_entity_poly.pdbx_seq_one_letter_code
_entity_poly.pdbx_strand_id
1 'polypeptide(L)'
;MDLRKMLEDSYHENYRLLTTDKKLQTFMICVFTLLLATILWCWFFSGFGDAESYYQVADRFLSGRFSYSELGTDLPPLTVLLLIPPKLFSWSVEAYCVLFSLYGFAFYMLGGHFMLKSCRATGYSERDAYILLLVTFLCALSFLTVGTGPFTAAFVIMSLWFYHIRNYTVSFVMLALAVMTGFYPALLFIILLFVLLRSHRLTEARTGIMLFLIICIVLWFFPTHAFGEMPFIALPDRAASESVLGWLYHLVNWAPDASSQFGTVIGVTSVLALFSAVQIRREELSMRAPALILAVCLGFAVFLFPVFTPMQYVWIAMLFPMTQMTSEPYRKQKWTYAAFGLFSVASLLCGFGGLEGSVFDAMAVIRTVGLLAVILMLAGEENSSPGSFELPVKKE
;
A
#
# COMPACT_ATOMS: atom_id res chain seq x y z
N MET A 1 21.22 21.19 -5.23
CA MET A 1 21.05 20.64 -3.87
C MET A 1 21.95 19.40 -3.79
N ASP A 2 22.93 19.41 -2.90
CA ASP A 2 23.89 18.30 -2.79
C ASP A 2 23.24 17.09 -2.13
N LEU A 3 23.00 16.03 -2.91
CA LEU A 3 22.33 14.80 -2.49
C LEU A 3 23.07 14.14 -1.31
N ARG A 4 24.40 14.21 -1.32
CA ARG A 4 25.25 13.64 -0.26
C ARG A 4 25.00 14.33 1.06
N LYS A 5 25.00 15.67 1.08
CA LYS A 5 24.71 16.46 2.28
C LYS A 5 23.31 16.20 2.83
N MET A 6 22.33 16.07 1.91
CA MET A 6 20.95 15.74 2.30
C MET A 6 20.85 14.35 2.94
N LEU A 7 21.59 13.37 2.45
CA LEU A 7 21.62 12.03 3.03
C LEU A 7 22.34 12.00 4.39
N GLU A 8 23.45 12.72 4.51
CA GLU A 8 24.20 12.84 5.76
C GLU A 8 23.37 13.55 6.85
N ASP A 9 22.73 14.67 6.51
CA ASP A 9 21.84 15.40 7.44
C ASP A 9 20.64 14.53 7.87
N SER A 10 20.03 13.81 6.93
CA SER A 10 18.94 12.87 7.23
C SER A 10 19.38 11.71 8.09
N TYR A 11 20.59 11.17 7.86
CA TYR A 11 21.15 10.09 8.69
C TYR A 11 21.38 10.55 10.12
N HIS A 12 22.02 11.71 10.34
CA HIS A 12 22.29 12.24 11.67
C HIS A 12 21.01 12.60 12.43
N GLU A 13 20.01 13.16 11.75
CA GLU A 13 18.70 13.45 12.34
C GLU A 13 17.99 12.16 12.77
N ASN A 14 17.95 11.16 11.91
CA ASN A 14 17.32 9.88 12.21
C ASN A 14 18.04 9.11 13.30
N TYR A 15 19.37 9.10 13.32
CA TYR A 15 20.17 8.48 14.37
C TYR A 15 19.91 9.13 15.73
N ARG A 16 19.87 10.46 15.78
CA ARG A 16 19.54 11.22 17.00
C ARG A 16 18.14 10.92 17.50
N LEU A 17 17.16 10.84 16.59
CA LEU A 17 15.77 10.49 16.93
C LEU A 17 15.66 9.07 17.49
N LEU A 18 16.31 8.09 16.86
CA LEU A 18 16.33 6.71 17.34
C LEU A 18 16.95 6.56 18.72
N THR A 19 17.97 7.37 19.05
CA THR A 19 18.68 7.28 20.33
C THR A 19 18.01 8.06 21.46
N THR A 20 17.24 9.10 21.15
CA THR A 20 16.65 10.01 22.17
C THR A 20 15.15 9.82 22.36
N ASP A 21 14.40 9.34 21.36
CA ASP A 21 12.96 9.17 21.48
C ASP A 21 12.60 7.77 22.03
N LYS A 22 12.31 7.72 23.35
CA LYS A 22 11.89 6.48 24.02
C LYS A 22 10.59 5.89 23.43
N LYS A 23 9.69 6.70 22.88
CA LYS A 23 8.45 6.22 22.27
C LYS A 23 8.74 5.50 20.96
N LEU A 24 9.63 6.06 20.14
CA LEU A 24 10.08 5.43 18.91
C LEU A 24 10.81 4.11 19.21
N GLN A 25 11.69 4.09 20.22
CA GLN A 25 12.38 2.86 20.65
C GLN A 25 11.39 1.79 21.09
N THR A 26 10.42 2.14 21.94
CA THR A 26 9.39 1.20 22.40
C THR A 26 8.56 0.67 21.23
N PHE A 27 8.15 1.56 20.32
CA PHE A 27 7.45 1.17 19.10
C PHE A 27 8.27 0.18 18.26
N MET A 28 9.54 0.49 18.00
CA MET A 28 10.45 -0.38 17.24
C MET A 28 10.61 -1.76 17.88
N ILE A 29 10.78 -1.80 19.21
CA ILE A 29 10.89 -3.06 19.96
C ILE A 29 9.59 -3.87 19.81
N CYS A 30 8.42 -3.24 19.99
CA CYS A 30 7.14 -3.92 19.88
C CYS A 30 6.93 -4.53 18.48
N VAL A 31 7.11 -3.72 17.42
CA VAL A 31 6.89 -4.20 16.05
C VAL A 31 7.89 -5.27 15.64
N PHE A 32 9.16 -5.14 16.05
CA PHE A 32 10.18 -6.14 15.76
C PHE A 32 9.93 -7.45 16.51
N THR A 33 9.51 -7.38 17.77
CA THR A 33 9.14 -8.58 18.55
C THR A 33 7.96 -9.31 17.93
N LEU A 34 6.93 -8.57 17.49
CA LEU A 34 5.77 -9.14 16.79
C LEU A 34 6.18 -9.78 15.47
N LEU A 35 7.05 -9.13 14.69
CA LEU A 35 7.57 -9.71 13.45
C LEU A 35 8.31 -11.02 13.70
N LEU A 36 9.22 -11.05 14.68
CA LEU A 36 9.95 -12.27 15.03
C LEU A 36 9.01 -13.40 15.46
N ALA A 37 8.01 -13.08 16.28
CA ALA A 37 6.99 -14.04 16.68
C ALA A 37 6.23 -14.61 15.47
N THR A 38 5.90 -13.76 14.49
CA THR A 38 5.22 -14.19 13.25
C THR A 38 6.13 -15.04 12.38
N ILE A 39 7.40 -14.69 12.21
CA ILE A 39 8.37 -15.48 11.46
C ILE A 39 8.52 -16.87 12.10
N LEU A 40 8.63 -16.94 13.43
CA LEU A 40 8.69 -18.20 14.15
C LEU A 40 7.39 -19.01 14.00
N TRP A 41 6.24 -18.35 14.04
CA TRP A 41 4.95 -19.00 13.80
C TRP A 41 4.90 -19.60 12.38
N CYS A 42 5.25 -18.84 11.36
CA CYS A 42 5.31 -19.35 9.98
C CYS A 42 6.29 -20.52 9.86
N TRP A 43 7.45 -20.43 10.51
CA TRP A 43 8.47 -21.48 10.47
C TRP A 43 7.98 -22.81 11.05
N PHE A 44 7.24 -22.76 12.15
CA PHE A 44 6.86 -24.00 12.85
C PHE A 44 5.46 -24.51 12.51
N PHE A 45 4.54 -23.65 12.04
CA PHE A 45 3.12 -24.01 12.00
C PHE A 45 2.43 -23.79 10.65
N SER A 46 2.61 -22.63 10.00
CA SER A 46 1.78 -22.25 8.84
C SER A 46 2.51 -22.25 7.50
N GLY A 47 3.86 -22.39 7.49
CA GLY A 47 4.64 -22.14 6.29
C GLY A 47 4.69 -20.65 5.90
N PHE A 48 5.40 -20.34 4.83
CA PHE A 48 5.61 -18.96 4.36
C PHE A 48 4.75 -18.60 3.13
N GLY A 49 3.81 -19.46 2.78
CA GLY A 49 2.86 -19.20 1.70
C GLY A 49 3.54 -18.81 0.37
N ASP A 50 3.14 -17.66 -0.20
CA ASP A 50 3.64 -17.20 -1.50
C ASP A 50 5.14 -16.86 -1.50
N ALA A 51 5.76 -16.62 -0.33
CA ALA A 51 7.20 -16.34 -0.27
C ALA A 51 8.06 -17.51 -0.77
N GLU A 52 7.57 -18.74 -0.65
CA GLU A 52 8.24 -19.93 -1.21
C GLU A 52 8.22 -19.90 -2.74
N SER A 53 7.11 -19.48 -3.35
CA SER A 53 7.01 -19.31 -4.80
C SER A 53 7.92 -18.17 -5.29
N TYR A 54 8.04 -17.10 -4.52
CA TYR A 54 8.94 -15.98 -4.85
C TYR A 54 10.42 -16.38 -4.88
N TYR A 55 10.83 -17.30 -4.01
CA TYR A 55 12.16 -17.88 -4.09
C TYR A 55 12.40 -18.53 -5.45
N GLN A 56 11.43 -19.32 -5.96
CA GLN A 56 11.55 -19.97 -7.25
C GLN A 56 11.62 -18.97 -8.42
N VAL A 57 10.81 -17.89 -8.35
CA VAL A 57 10.84 -16.81 -9.34
C VAL A 57 12.21 -16.13 -9.37
N ALA A 58 12.76 -15.77 -8.20
CA ALA A 58 14.07 -15.15 -8.09
C ALA A 58 15.20 -16.07 -8.55
N ASP A 59 15.11 -17.37 -8.25
CA ASP A 59 16.08 -18.39 -8.66
C ASP A 59 16.10 -18.60 -10.18
N ARG A 60 14.91 -18.67 -10.80
CA ARG A 60 14.77 -18.77 -12.26
C ARG A 60 15.33 -17.52 -12.94
N PHE A 61 15.02 -16.33 -12.41
CA PHE A 61 15.54 -15.08 -12.95
C PHE A 61 17.07 -15.02 -12.90
N LEU A 62 17.69 -15.37 -11.78
CA LEU A 62 19.15 -15.42 -11.63
C LEU A 62 19.81 -16.52 -12.48
N SER A 63 19.05 -17.55 -12.86
CA SER A 63 19.48 -18.60 -13.80
C SER A 63 19.38 -18.20 -15.27
N GLY A 64 19.02 -16.93 -15.57
CA GLY A 64 18.95 -16.40 -16.93
C GLY A 64 17.61 -16.67 -17.64
N ARG A 65 16.57 -17.05 -16.92
CA ARG A 65 15.21 -17.18 -17.43
C ARG A 65 14.48 -15.88 -17.19
N PHE A 66 14.12 -15.15 -18.23
CA PHE A 66 13.60 -13.80 -18.13
C PHE A 66 12.16 -13.66 -18.64
N SER A 67 11.66 -14.64 -19.40
CA SER A 67 10.26 -14.59 -19.87
C SER A 67 9.30 -14.93 -18.73
N TYR A 68 8.11 -14.33 -18.74
CA TYR A 68 7.12 -14.52 -17.70
C TYR A 68 6.62 -15.97 -17.63
N SER A 69 6.51 -16.66 -18.77
CA SER A 69 6.18 -18.09 -18.82
C SER A 69 7.26 -18.95 -18.17
N GLU A 70 8.55 -18.63 -18.39
CA GLU A 70 9.66 -19.35 -17.76
C GLU A 70 9.78 -19.03 -16.27
N LEU A 71 9.50 -17.79 -15.87
CA LEU A 71 9.45 -17.38 -14.47
C LEU A 71 8.26 -18.02 -13.74
N GLY A 72 7.17 -18.30 -14.46
CA GLY A 72 5.94 -18.85 -13.88
C GLY A 72 5.29 -17.89 -12.88
N THR A 73 5.25 -16.60 -13.22
CA THR A 73 4.71 -15.54 -12.37
C THR A 73 3.98 -14.49 -13.18
N ASP A 74 3.01 -13.86 -12.55
CA ASP A 74 2.24 -12.70 -13.04
C ASP A 74 2.61 -11.39 -12.32
N LEU A 75 3.64 -11.44 -11.47
CA LEU A 75 4.05 -10.29 -10.67
C LEU A 75 4.53 -9.12 -11.55
N PRO A 76 4.26 -7.87 -11.12
CA PRO A 76 4.76 -6.68 -11.80
C PRO A 76 6.29 -6.69 -11.97
N PRO A 77 6.83 -6.06 -13.05
CA PRO A 77 8.26 -6.14 -13.38
C PRO A 77 9.19 -5.70 -12.26
N LEU A 78 8.88 -4.60 -11.58
CA LEU A 78 9.70 -4.12 -10.47
C LEU A 78 9.58 -5.06 -9.25
N THR A 79 8.42 -5.69 -9.06
CA THR A 79 8.28 -6.69 -7.99
C THR A 79 9.23 -7.85 -8.21
N VAL A 80 9.30 -8.40 -9.42
CA VAL A 80 10.26 -9.47 -9.76
C VAL A 80 11.69 -9.04 -9.40
N LEU A 81 12.09 -7.82 -9.74
CA LEU A 81 13.41 -7.29 -9.39
C LEU A 81 13.61 -7.15 -7.88
N LEU A 82 12.56 -6.80 -7.13
CA LEU A 82 12.62 -6.68 -5.67
C LEU A 82 12.68 -8.04 -4.94
N LEU A 83 12.36 -9.15 -5.62
CA LEU A 83 12.56 -10.49 -5.07
C LEU A 83 14.03 -10.95 -5.09
N ILE A 84 14.88 -10.30 -5.90
CA ILE A 84 16.29 -10.72 -6.08
C ILE A 84 17.16 -10.46 -4.83
N PRO A 85 17.12 -9.29 -4.16
CA PRO A 85 18.01 -9.03 -3.03
C PRO A 85 17.96 -10.07 -1.90
N PRO A 86 16.80 -10.53 -1.41
CA PRO A 86 16.75 -11.60 -0.42
C PRO A 86 17.36 -12.91 -0.93
N LYS A 87 17.22 -13.22 -2.24
CA LYS A 87 17.76 -14.42 -2.84
C LYS A 87 19.29 -14.43 -2.88
N LEU A 88 19.92 -13.30 -3.14
CA LEU A 88 21.39 -13.18 -3.18
C LEU A 88 22.07 -13.54 -1.86
N PHE A 89 21.36 -13.37 -0.73
CA PHE A 89 21.88 -13.65 0.61
C PHE A 89 21.31 -14.94 1.22
N SER A 90 20.45 -15.68 0.51
CA SER A 90 19.84 -16.91 0.99
C SER A 90 20.52 -18.16 0.41
N TRP A 91 20.69 -19.19 1.24
CA TRP A 91 21.22 -20.51 0.86
C TRP A 91 20.14 -21.60 0.84
N SER A 92 18.96 -21.33 1.38
CA SER A 92 17.80 -22.23 1.37
C SER A 92 16.50 -21.45 1.17
N VAL A 93 15.40 -22.15 0.92
CA VAL A 93 14.07 -21.57 0.77
C VAL A 93 13.65 -20.88 2.08
N GLU A 94 13.85 -21.52 3.21
CA GLU A 94 13.50 -21.00 4.54
C GLU A 94 14.31 -19.75 4.86
N ALA A 95 15.62 -19.75 4.58
CA ALA A 95 16.47 -18.58 4.76
C ALA A 95 15.99 -17.41 3.88
N TYR A 96 15.58 -17.70 2.66
CA TYR A 96 14.98 -16.71 1.77
C TYR A 96 13.70 -16.12 2.38
N CYS A 97 12.78 -16.95 2.85
CA CYS A 97 11.52 -16.51 3.42
C CYS A 97 11.71 -15.59 4.64
N VAL A 98 12.67 -15.93 5.50
CA VAL A 98 13.05 -15.05 6.63
C VAL A 98 13.62 -13.72 6.15
N LEU A 99 14.57 -13.75 5.19
CA LEU A 99 15.16 -12.54 4.65
C LEU A 99 14.13 -11.70 3.88
N PHE A 100 13.21 -12.33 3.16
CA PHE A 100 12.09 -11.66 2.47
C PHE A 100 11.18 -10.95 3.48
N SER A 101 10.83 -11.60 4.60
CA SER A 101 10.03 -11.01 5.66
C SER A 101 10.71 -9.78 6.29
N LEU A 102 12.02 -9.87 6.57
CA LEU A 102 12.80 -8.75 7.07
C LEU A 102 12.91 -7.62 6.04
N TYR A 103 13.02 -7.95 4.77
CA TYR A 103 13.08 -7.00 3.67
C TYR A 103 11.73 -6.28 3.49
N GLY A 104 10.60 -7.01 3.51
CA GLY A 104 9.26 -6.44 3.53
C GLY A 104 9.04 -5.51 4.74
N PHE A 105 9.54 -5.91 5.91
CA PHE A 105 9.52 -5.07 7.11
C PHE A 105 10.33 -3.78 6.94
N ALA A 106 11.50 -3.84 6.29
CA ALA A 106 12.28 -2.64 6.01
C ALA A 106 11.49 -1.64 5.12
N PHE A 107 10.75 -2.12 4.12
CA PHE A 107 9.86 -1.27 3.33
C PHE A 107 8.68 -0.72 4.14
N TYR A 108 8.09 -1.55 5.02
CA TYR A 108 7.07 -1.07 5.94
C TYR A 108 7.60 0.08 6.82
N MET A 109 8.79 -0.08 7.38
CA MET A 109 9.44 0.95 8.21
C MET A 109 9.79 2.21 7.40
N LEU A 110 10.20 2.05 6.14
CA LEU A 110 10.43 3.16 5.23
C LEU A 110 9.13 3.97 5.01
N GLY A 111 8.03 3.29 4.70
CA GLY A 111 6.71 3.92 4.60
C GLY A 111 6.31 4.62 5.90
N GLY A 112 6.48 3.96 7.05
CA GLY A 112 6.21 4.51 8.38
C GLY A 112 7.03 5.76 8.70
N HIS A 113 8.31 5.79 8.29
CA HIS A 113 9.14 6.98 8.44
C HIS A 113 8.59 8.20 7.70
N PHE A 114 8.20 8.03 6.43
CA PHE A 114 7.59 9.11 5.66
C PHE A 114 6.21 9.51 6.21
N MET A 115 5.48 8.57 6.75
CA MET A 115 4.23 8.83 7.45
C MET A 115 4.44 9.68 8.71
N LEU A 116 5.45 9.38 9.55
CA LEU A 116 5.79 10.22 10.70
C LEU A 116 6.26 11.62 10.29
N LYS A 117 7.02 11.75 9.20
CA LYS A 117 7.33 13.07 8.61
C LYS A 117 6.07 13.84 8.23
N SER A 118 5.10 13.15 7.65
CA SER A 118 3.81 13.72 7.28
C SER A 118 3.03 14.20 8.51
N CYS A 119 3.00 13.42 9.58
CA CYS A 119 2.38 13.81 10.86
C CYS A 119 3.00 15.09 11.43
N ARG A 120 4.33 15.17 11.46
CA ARG A 120 5.03 16.37 11.94
C ARG A 120 4.73 17.60 11.09
N ALA A 121 4.66 17.44 9.77
CA ALA A 121 4.38 18.53 8.85
C ALA A 121 2.92 19.04 8.98
N THR A 122 1.98 18.17 9.33
CA THR A 122 0.57 18.51 9.49
C THR A 122 0.19 18.90 10.93
N GLY A 123 1.14 18.87 11.88
CA GLY A 123 0.84 19.14 13.29
C GLY A 123 0.01 18.06 13.98
N TYR A 124 -0.12 16.87 13.35
CA TYR A 124 -0.83 15.73 13.93
C TYR A 124 -0.05 15.16 15.12
N SER A 125 -0.78 14.65 16.12
CA SER A 125 -0.17 14.07 17.33
C SER A 125 0.75 12.89 16.99
N GLU A 126 2.03 12.98 17.34
CA GLU A 126 2.98 11.90 17.16
C GLU A 126 2.57 10.63 17.91
N ARG A 127 1.96 10.77 19.11
CA ARG A 127 1.48 9.63 19.88
C ARG A 127 0.40 8.85 19.11
N ASP A 128 -0.55 9.56 18.53
CA ASP A 128 -1.64 8.95 17.79
C ASP A 128 -1.12 8.33 16.49
N ALA A 129 -0.12 8.95 15.86
CA ALA A 129 0.57 8.40 14.71
C ALA A 129 1.24 7.06 15.02
N TYR A 130 1.95 6.92 16.14
CA TYR A 130 2.54 5.63 16.55
C TYR A 130 1.49 4.57 16.83
N ILE A 131 0.37 4.93 17.46
CA ILE A 131 -0.74 4.02 17.69
C ILE A 131 -1.33 3.54 16.35
N LEU A 132 -1.58 4.47 15.42
CA LEU A 132 -2.09 4.12 14.09
C LEU A 132 -1.12 3.24 13.31
N LEU A 133 0.18 3.52 13.37
CA LEU A 133 1.20 2.68 12.74
C LEU A 133 1.23 1.29 13.35
N LEU A 134 1.09 1.14 14.67
CA LEU A 134 1.03 -0.15 15.31
C LEU A 134 -0.21 -0.95 14.87
N VAL A 135 -1.37 -0.31 14.83
CA VAL A 135 -2.61 -0.96 14.37
C VAL A 135 -2.51 -1.34 12.88
N THR A 136 -1.92 -0.47 12.05
CA THR A 136 -1.60 -0.79 10.65
C THR A 136 -0.65 -1.98 10.55
N PHE A 137 0.34 -2.05 11.42
CA PHE A 137 1.29 -3.15 11.47
C PHE A 137 0.61 -4.48 11.81
N LEU A 138 -0.35 -4.48 12.72
CA LEU A 138 -1.14 -5.69 13.02
C LEU A 138 -1.89 -6.20 11.78
N CYS A 139 -2.46 -5.32 10.97
CA CYS A 139 -3.08 -5.72 9.71
C CYS A 139 -2.06 -6.23 8.68
N ALA A 140 -0.90 -5.58 8.61
CA ALA A 140 0.13 -5.94 7.64
C ALA A 140 0.94 -7.18 8.04
N LEU A 141 0.95 -7.55 9.31
CA LEU A 141 1.87 -8.52 9.89
C LEU A 141 1.82 -9.89 9.22
N SER A 142 0.62 -10.42 8.97
CA SER A 142 0.42 -11.68 8.26
C SER A 142 0.90 -11.62 6.79
N PHE A 143 0.89 -10.44 6.18
CA PHE A 143 1.25 -10.25 4.78
C PHE A 143 2.71 -9.82 4.60
N LEU A 144 3.40 -9.37 5.65
CA LEU A 144 4.83 -9.10 5.61
C LEU A 144 5.66 -10.36 5.32
N THR A 145 5.16 -11.50 5.78
CA THR A 145 5.83 -12.80 5.59
C THR A 145 5.49 -13.48 4.26
N VAL A 146 4.38 -13.10 3.62
CA VAL A 146 3.86 -13.82 2.45
C VAL A 146 3.59 -12.93 1.23
N GLY A 147 3.66 -11.59 1.34
CA GLY A 147 3.20 -10.70 0.27
C GLY A 147 4.13 -9.55 -0.09
N THR A 148 3.94 -9.00 -1.28
CA THR A 148 4.69 -7.86 -1.83
C THR A 148 4.01 -6.50 -1.58
N GLY A 149 2.84 -6.49 -0.96
CA GLY A 149 2.05 -5.29 -0.66
C GLY A 149 2.81 -4.16 0.05
N PRO A 150 3.70 -4.45 1.02
CA PRO A 150 4.48 -3.42 1.71
C PRO A 150 5.40 -2.61 0.78
N PHE A 151 5.94 -3.19 -0.29
CA PHE A 151 6.78 -2.47 -1.26
C PHE A 151 5.96 -1.38 -1.96
N THR A 152 4.82 -1.77 -2.52
CA THR A 152 3.92 -0.85 -3.22
C THR A 152 3.42 0.25 -2.28
N ALA A 153 2.98 -0.10 -1.08
CA ALA A 153 2.45 0.86 -0.12
C ALA A 153 3.52 1.87 0.34
N ALA A 154 4.76 1.44 0.54
CA ALA A 154 5.86 2.35 0.88
C ALA A 154 6.11 3.40 -0.22
N PHE A 155 6.15 2.99 -1.48
CA PHE A 155 6.31 3.92 -2.60
C PHE A 155 5.11 4.87 -2.75
N VAL A 156 3.88 4.40 -2.50
CA VAL A 156 2.67 5.26 -2.49
C VAL A 156 2.77 6.33 -1.41
N ILE A 157 3.15 5.95 -0.18
CA ILE A 157 3.31 6.89 0.94
C ILE A 157 4.40 7.92 0.63
N MET A 158 5.54 7.48 0.08
CA MET A 158 6.60 8.40 -0.36
C MET A 158 6.11 9.35 -1.44
N SER A 159 5.36 8.85 -2.42
CA SER A 159 4.78 9.69 -3.48
C SER A 159 3.90 10.79 -2.90
N LEU A 160 2.98 10.44 -1.98
CA LEU A 160 2.09 11.39 -1.32
C LEU A 160 2.85 12.41 -0.47
N TRP A 161 3.89 12.00 0.23
CA TRP A 161 4.76 12.92 0.97
C TRP A 161 5.45 13.93 0.05
N PHE A 162 6.11 13.46 -1.02
CA PHE A 162 6.79 14.34 -1.97
C PHE A 162 5.81 15.24 -2.72
N TYR A 163 4.60 14.77 -2.97
CA TYR A 163 3.51 15.60 -3.49
C TYR A 163 3.17 16.75 -2.52
N HIS A 164 3.04 16.45 -1.23
CA HIS A 164 2.73 17.42 -0.19
C HIS A 164 3.76 18.54 -0.10
N ILE A 165 5.05 18.21 -0.13
CA ILE A 165 6.15 19.18 -0.12
C ILE A 165 6.41 19.83 -1.48
N ARG A 166 5.52 19.62 -2.46
CA ARG A 166 5.58 20.15 -3.82
C ARG A 166 6.83 19.72 -4.64
N ASN A 167 7.46 18.63 -4.25
CA ASN A 167 8.50 18.00 -5.07
C ASN A 167 7.85 17.01 -6.04
N TYR A 168 7.14 17.54 -7.04
CA TYR A 168 6.35 16.73 -7.97
C TYR A 168 7.20 15.75 -8.77
N THR A 169 8.45 16.11 -9.10
CA THR A 169 9.35 15.21 -9.83
C THR A 169 9.59 13.92 -9.07
N VAL A 170 10.01 14.00 -7.81
CA VAL A 170 10.23 12.81 -6.98
C VAL A 170 8.92 12.09 -6.68
N SER A 171 7.83 12.83 -6.45
CA SER A 171 6.50 12.26 -6.23
C SER A 171 6.10 11.32 -7.36
N PHE A 172 6.18 11.78 -8.61
CA PHE A 172 5.79 10.97 -9.77
C PHE A 172 6.76 9.84 -10.07
N VAL A 173 8.05 9.98 -9.77
CA VAL A 173 9.02 8.88 -9.84
C VAL A 173 8.65 7.79 -8.83
N MET A 174 8.38 8.14 -7.56
CA MET A 174 7.94 7.19 -6.56
C MET A 174 6.61 6.52 -6.93
N LEU A 175 5.71 7.28 -7.55
CA LEU A 175 4.44 6.75 -8.05
C LEU A 175 4.65 5.76 -9.20
N ALA A 176 5.59 6.02 -10.12
CA ALA A 176 5.95 5.07 -11.17
C ALA A 176 6.48 3.75 -10.58
N LEU A 177 7.38 3.84 -9.60
CA LEU A 177 7.88 2.66 -8.89
C LEU A 177 6.74 1.92 -8.18
N ALA A 178 5.79 2.65 -7.57
CA ALA A 178 4.62 2.04 -6.94
C ALA A 178 3.75 1.28 -7.96
N VAL A 179 3.45 1.88 -9.12
CA VAL A 179 2.67 1.24 -10.20
C VAL A 179 3.39 -0.01 -10.74
N MET A 180 4.71 0.03 -10.80
CA MET A 180 5.52 -1.11 -11.28
C MET A 180 5.73 -2.20 -10.21
N THR A 181 5.32 -1.97 -8.96
CA THR A 181 5.28 -3.00 -7.90
C THR A 181 3.87 -3.51 -7.61
N GLY A 182 2.84 -2.76 -7.98
CA GLY A 182 1.44 -3.14 -7.81
C GLY A 182 0.56 -2.23 -8.65
N PHE A 183 -0.53 -2.73 -9.15
CA PHE A 183 -1.34 -2.02 -10.15
C PHE A 183 -2.19 -0.87 -9.58
N TYR A 184 -2.63 -0.99 -8.33
CA TYR A 184 -3.57 -0.03 -7.74
C TYR A 184 -3.09 1.43 -7.67
N PRO A 185 -1.77 1.75 -7.56
CA PRO A 185 -1.32 3.14 -7.55
C PRO A 185 -1.57 3.91 -8.86
N ALA A 186 -1.94 3.22 -9.94
CA ALA A 186 -2.39 3.88 -11.17
C ALA A 186 -3.61 4.79 -10.92
N LEU A 187 -4.49 4.42 -9.97
CA LEU A 187 -5.60 5.28 -9.55
C LEU A 187 -5.08 6.59 -8.92
N LEU A 188 -4.01 6.52 -8.13
CA LEU A 188 -3.41 7.71 -7.55
C LEU A 188 -2.84 8.65 -8.62
N PHE A 189 -2.26 8.11 -9.70
CA PHE A 189 -1.82 8.93 -10.83
C PHE A 189 -2.98 9.76 -11.42
N ILE A 190 -4.13 9.13 -11.65
CA ILE A 190 -5.33 9.79 -12.15
C ILE A 190 -5.79 10.89 -11.19
N ILE A 191 -5.84 10.58 -9.89
CA ILE A 191 -6.24 11.52 -8.84
C ILE A 191 -5.30 12.73 -8.80
N LEU A 192 -3.98 12.50 -8.73
CA LEU A 192 -2.99 13.57 -8.65
C LEU A 192 -2.95 14.43 -9.92
N LEU A 193 -3.05 13.79 -11.10
CA LEU A 193 -3.11 14.51 -12.37
C LEU A 193 -4.31 15.45 -12.42
N PHE A 194 -5.48 14.97 -11.99
CA PHE A 194 -6.70 15.77 -11.98
C PHE A 194 -6.62 16.94 -10.97
N VAL A 195 -6.08 16.69 -9.77
CA VAL A 195 -5.88 17.74 -8.76
C VAL A 195 -4.91 18.81 -9.25
N LEU A 196 -3.80 18.42 -9.89
CA LEU A 196 -2.83 19.34 -10.48
C LEU A 196 -3.40 20.16 -11.64
N LEU A 197 -4.21 19.51 -12.49
CA LEU A 197 -4.93 20.19 -13.58
C LEU A 197 -5.86 21.28 -13.01
N ARG A 198 -6.64 20.95 -12.01
CA ARG A 198 -7.61 21.84 -11.38
C ARG A 198 -6.96 23.00 -10.62
N SER A 199 -5.80 22.75 -10.01
CA SER A 199 -5.01 23.76 -9.30
C SER A 199 -4.11 24.60 -10.19
N HIS A 200 -4.13 24.41 -11.53
CA HIS A 200 -3.28 25.05 -12.52
C HIS A 200 -1.76 24.86 -12.30
N ARG A 201 -1.35 23.72 -11.67
CA ARG A 201 0.06 23.40 -11.37
C ARG A 201 0.66 22.30 -12.25
N LEU A 202 0.02 21.97 -13.34
CA LEU A 202 0.49 20.95 -14.28
C LEU A 202 1.87 21.27 -14.85
N THR A 203 2.17 22.54 -15.08
CA THR A 203 3.48 22.99 -15.57
C THR A 203 4.60 22.70 -14.59
N GLU A 204 4.36 22.87 -13.29
CA GLU A 204 5.33 22.53 -12.23
C GLU A 204 5.61 21.02 -12.16
N ALA A 205 4.60 20.20 -12.45
CA ALA A 205 4.69 18.74 -12.39
C ALA A 205 5.13 18.08 -13.71
N ARG A 206 5.29 18.85 -14.79
CA ARG A 206 5.56 18.33 -16.15
C ARG A 206 6.72 17.33 -16.20
N THR A 207 7.86 17.67 -15.60
CA THR A 207 9.03 16.79 -15.58
C THR A 207 8.74 15.47 -14.85
N GLY A 208 8.04 15.54 -13.71
CA GLY A 208 7.64 14.35 -12.95
C GLY A 208 6.70 13.44 -13.74
N ILE A 209 5.69 14.02 -14.41
CA ILE A 209 4.75 13.28 -15.25
C ILE A 209 5.47 12.60 -16.41
N MET A 210 6.39 13.30 -17.07
CA MET A 210 7.19 12.72 -18.15
C MET A 210 8.04 11.55 -17.67
N LEU A 211 8.72 11.70 -16.51
CA LEU A 211 9.51 10.62 -15.92
C LEU A 211 8.64 9.44 -15.53
N PHE A 212 7.45 9.68 -14.95
CA PHE A 212 6.48 8.63 -14.65
C PHE A 212 6.17 7.80 -15.90
N LEU A 213 5.80 8.46 -16.99
CA LEU A 213 5.46 7.79 -18.24
C LEU A 213 6.65 7.01 -18.80
N ILE A 214 7.85 7.62 -18.82
CA ILE A 214 9.07 6.96 -19.31
C ILE A 214 9.36 5.69 -18.49
N ILE A 215 9.35 5.78 -17.16
CA ILE A 215 9.62 4.63 -16.28
C ILE A 215 8.58 3.53 -16.51
N CYS A 216 7.29 3.88 -16.55
CA CYS A 216 6.23 2.91 -16.80
C CYS A 216 6.37 2.27 -18.18
N ILE A 217 6.64 3.06 -19.22
CA ILE A 217 6.83 2.54 -20.58
C ILE A 217 8.04 1.61 -20.62
N VAL A 218 9.20 2.03 -20.09
CA VAL A 218 10.42 1.22 -20.13
C VAL A 218 10.23 -0.09 -19.37
N LEU A 219 9.72 -0.04 -18.15
CA LEU A 219 9.55 -1.24 -17.32
C LEU A 219 8.43 -2.17 -17.81
N TRP A 220 7.44 -1.63 -18.54
CA TRP A 220 6.36 -2.40 -19.12
C TRP A 220 6.70 -2.95 -20.50
N PHE A 221 7.17 -2.09 -21.40
CA PHE A 221 7.46 -2.46 -22.78
C PHE A 221 8.66 -3.38 -22.91
N PHE A 222 9.69 -3.18 -22.09
CA PHE A 222 10.88 -3.97 -22.19
C PHE A 222 10.60 -5.47 -22.01
N PRO A 223 9.93 -5.94 -20.94
CA PRO A 223 9.57 -7.35 -20.82
C PRO A 223 8.62 -7.80 -21.92
N THR A 224 7.61 -7.02 -22.28
CA THR A 224 6.62 -7.38 -23.29
C THR A 224 7.23 -7.53 -24.67
N HIS A 225 8.12 -6.61 -25.04
CA HIS A 225 8.73 -6.62 -26.38
C HIS A 225 9.91 -7.57 -26.48
N ALA A 226 10.69 -7.73 -25.42
CA ALA A 226 11.84 -8.63 -25.39
C ALA A 226 11.43 -10.10 -25.27
N PHE A 227 10.31 -10.40 -24.59
CA PHE A 227 9.90 -11.76 -24.25
C PHE A 227 8.51 -12.15 -24.79
N GLY A 228 7.81 -11.24 -25.47
CA GLY A 228 6.52 -11.53 -26.12
C GLY A 228 5.34 -11.73 -25.19
N GLU A 229 5.49 -11.47 -23.90
CA GLU A 229 4.49 -11.76 -22.88
C GLU A 229 4.13 -10.50 -22.08
N MET A 230 2.83 -10.29 -21.86
CA MET A 230 2.36 -9.19 -21.02
C MET A 230 2.41 -9.59 -19.55
N PRO A 231 3.22 -8.93 -18.70
CA PRO A 231 3.06 -9.02 -17.26
C PRO A 231 1.67 -8.47 -16.87
N PHE A 232 1.05 -8.97 -15.85
CA PHE A 232 -0.22 -8.49 -15.26
C PHE A 232 -1.55 -9.12 -15.70
N ILE A 233 -1.60 -10.08 -16.60
CA ILE A 233 -2.90 -10.56 -17.09
C ILE A 233 -3.32 -11.91 -16.52
N ALA A 234 -2.51 -12.54 -15.69
CA ALA A 234 -3.00 -13.68 -14.94
C ALA A 234 -3.91 -13.19 -13.82
N LEU A 235 -5.20 -13.13 -14.13
CA LEU A 235 -6.23 -12.95 -13.10
C LEU A 235 -6.33 -14.27 -12.32
N PRO A 236 -6.54 -14.21 -10.99
CA PRO A 236 -6.68 -15.43 -10.21
C PRO A 236 -7.81 -16.28 -10.79
N ASP A 237 -7.53 -17.54 -11.10
CA ASP A 237 -8.50 -18.50 -11.65
C ASP A 237 -9.70 -18.75 -10.71
N ARG A 238 -9.60 -18.29 -9.47
CA ARG A 238 -10.65 -18.39 -8.46
C ARG A 238 -11.01 -17.03 -7.94
N ALA A 239 -12.29 -16.68 -8.09
CA ALA A 239 -12.86 -15.53 -7.40
C ALA A 239 -12.64 -15.66 -5.89
N ALA A 240 -12.12 -14.62 -5.24
CA ALA A 240 -12.01 -14.59 -3.79
C ALA A 240 -13.43 -14.64 -3.19
N SER A 241 -13.76 -15.71 -2.50
CA SER A 241 -15.06 -15.92 -1.86
C SER A 241 -15.37 -14.88 -0.77
N GLU A 242 -14.39 -14.08 -0.41
CA GLU A 242 -14.44 -13.15 0.72
C GLU A 242 -15.01 -11.77 0.39
N SER A 243 -15.27 -11.46 -0.86
CA SER A 243 -15.98 -10.24 -1.26
C SER A 243 -17.49 -10.46 -1.30
N VAL A 244 -18.27 -9.38 -1.23
CA VAL A 244 -19.74 -9.45 -1.30
C VAL A 244 -20.22 -10.10 -2.62
N LEU A 245 -19.61 -9.71 -3.73
CA LEU A 245 -19.95 -10.33 -5.03
C LEU A 245 -19.46 -11.77 -5.10
N GLY A 246 -18.31 -12.12 -4.52
CA GLY A 246 -17.84 -13.49 -4.42
C GLY A 246 -18.84 -14.39 -3.68
N TRP A 247 -19.40 -13.92 -2.57
CA TRP A 247 -20.47 -14.65 -1.85
C TRP A 247 -21.75 -14.79 -2.69
N LEU A 248 -22.17 -13.71 -3.36
CA LEU A 248 -23.34 -13.77 -4.24
C LEU A 248 -23.12 -14.76 -5.38
N TYR A 249 -21.95 -14.80 -5.98
CA TYR A 249 -21.60 -15.76 -7.03
C TYR A 249 -21.63 -17.20 -6.53
N HIS A 250 -21.12 -17.45 -5.33
CA HIS A 250 -21.23 -18.76 -4.68
C HIS A 250 -22.70 -19.18 -4.45
N LEU A 251 -23.54 -18.26 -3.99
CA LEU A 251 -24.97 -18.53 -3.76
C LEU A 251 -25.74 -18.83 -5.05
N VAL A 252 -25.37 -18.16 -6.16
CA VAL A 252 -26.09 -18.31 -7.44
C VAL A 252 -25.42 -19.36 -8.36
N ASN A 253 -24.30 -19.95 -7.93
CA ASN A 253 -23.50 -20.90 -8.71
C ASN A 253 -23.04 -20.31 -10.06
N TRP A 254 -22.79 -19.01 -10.11
CA TRP A 254 -22.37 -18.27 -11.30
C TRP A 254 -20.97 -17.72 -11.11
N ALA A 255 -20.04 -18.12 -11.97
CA ALA A 255 -18.68 -17.62 -12.01
C ALA A 255 -18.50 -16.75 -13.27
N PRO A 256 -18.57 -15.41 -13.14
CA PRO A 256 -18.30 -14.53 -14.27
C PRO A 256 -16.83 -14.62 -14.67
N ASP A 257 -16.56 -14.37 -15.94
CA ASP A 257 -15.22 -14.33 -16.47
C ASP A 257 -14.37 -13.26 -15.75
N ALA A 258 -13.22 -13.65 -15.21
CA ALA A 258 -12.35 -12.79 -14.42
C ALA A 258 -11.85 -11.56 -15.22
N SER A 259 -11.65 -11.71 -16.54
CA SER A 259 -11.20 -10.63 -17.42
C SER A 259 -12.25 -9.50 -17.53
N SER A 260 -13.52 -9.87 -17.64
CA SER A 260 -14.62 -8.90 -17.71
C SER A 260 -14.82 -8.15 -16.39
N GLN A 261 -14.59 -8.81 -15.25
CA GLN A 261 -14.66 -8.20 -13.94
C GLN A 261 -13.53 -7.18 -13.73
N PHE A 262 -12.30 -7.50 -14.11
CA PHE A 262 -11.17 -6.61 -13.98
C PHE A 262 -11.38 -5.29 -14.73
N GLY A 263 -11.84 -5.34 -15.98
CA GLY A 263 -12.20 -4.16 -16.76
C GLY A 263 -13.29 -3.32 -16.08
N THR A 264 -14.30 -3.98 -15.52
CA THR A 264 -15.38 -3.32 -14.76
C THR A 264 -14.88 -2.65 -13.50
N VAL A 265 -14.01 -3.34 -12.72
CA VAL A 265 -13.40 -2.79 -11.51
C VAL A 265 -12.58 -1.54 -11.82
N ILE A 266 -11.70 -1.61 -12.82
CA ILE A 266 -10.89 -0.45 -13.22
C ILE A 266 -11.79 0.69 -13.68
N GLY A 267 -12.79 0.42 -14.49
CA GLY A 267 -13.74 1.43 -14.99
C GLY A 267 -14.48 2.11 -13.84
N VAL A 268 -15.13 1.33 -12.98
CA VAL A 268 -15.92 1.85 -11.85
C VAL A 268 -15.02 2.61 -10.85
N THR A 269 -13.87 2.05 -10.46
CA THR A 269 -12.97 2.72 -9.51
C THR A 269 -12.35 3.98 -10.10
N SER A 270 -12.05 4.01 -11.40
CA SER A 270 -11.55 5.21 -12.07
C SER A 270 -12.61 6.31 -12.11
N VAL A 271 -13.87 5.97 -12.41
CA VAL A 271 -14.98 6.93 -12.38
C VAL A 271 -15.20 7.46 -10.98
N LEU A 272 -15.21 6.60 -9.95
CA LEU A 272 -15.33 7.02 -8.56
C LEU A 272 -14.17 7.93 -8.14
N ALA A 273 -12.94 7.58 -8.53
CA ALA A 273 -11.76 8.38 -8.23
C ALA A 273 -11.84 9.76 -8.89
N LEU A 274 -12.25 9.84 -10.14
CA LEU A 274 -12.46 11.11 -10.85
C LEU A 274 -13.58 11.93 -10.22
N PHE A 275 -14.71 11.30 -9.91
CA PHE A 275 -15.84 11.97 -9.28
C PHE A 275 -15.46 12.55 -7.90
N SER A 276 -14.77 11.76 -7.08
CA SER A 276 -14.30 12.22 -5.77
C SER A 276 -13.23 13.31 -5.92
N ALA A 277 -12.31 13.20 -6.89
CA ALA A 277 -11.31 14.23 -7.16
C ALA A 277 -11.92 15.58 -7.57
N VAL A 278 -13.09 15.58 -8.22
CA VAL A 278 -13.85 16.80 -8.54
C VAL A 278 -14.29 17.55 -7.28
N GLN A 279 -14.54 16.84 -6.19
CA GLN A 279 -14.98 17.43 -4.93
C GLN A 279 -13.86 18.13 -4.18
N ILE A 280 -12.58 17.82 -4.48
CA ILE A 280 -11.44 18.49 -3.81
C ILE A 280 -11.45 19.97 -4.15
N ARG A 281 -11.37 20.82 -3.12
CA ARG A 281 -11.29 22.27 -3.29
C ARG A 281 -9.98 22.64 -4.01
N ARG A 282 -10.01 23.65 -4.87
CA ARG A 282 -8.84 24.09 -5.67
C ARG A 282 -7.61 24.46 -4.83
N GLU A 283 -7.82 24.82 -3.58
CA GLU A 283 -6.78 25.29 -2.66
C GLU A 283 -6.17 24.15 -1.82
N GLU A 284 -6.80 22.96 -1.79
CA GLU A 284 -6.33 21.82 -0.99
C GLU A 284 -5.30 20.99 -1.75
N LEU A 285 -4.03 21.39 -1.66
CA LEU A 285 -2.89 20.59 -2.09
C LEU A 285 -2.33 19.71 -0.96
N SER A 286 -3.19 19.29 -0.03
CA SER A 286 -2.77 18.39 1.05
C SER A 286 -2.67 16.95 0.55
N MET A 287 -1.77 16.16 1.15
CA MET A 287 -1.66 14.72 0.85
C MET A 287 -2.86 13.91 1.34
N ARG A 288 -3.64 14.48 2.30
CA ARG A 288 -4.80 13.81 2.91
C ARG A 288 -5.89 13.53 1.89
N ALA A 289 -6.27 14.51 1.09
CA ALA A 289 -7.36 14.35 0.13
C ALA A 289 -7.08 13.26 -0.91
N PRO A 290 -5.92 13.22 -1.62
CA PRO A 290 -5.59 12.10 -2.49
C PRO A 290 -5.53 10.75 -1.78
N ALA A 291 -4.98 10.70 -0.56
CA ALA A 291 -4.92 9.46 0.23
C ALA A 291 -6.32 8.97 0.61
N LEU A 292 -7.22 9.88 1.01
CA LEU A 292 -8.59 9.58 1.36
C LEU A 292 -9.37 9.01 0.16
N ILE A 293 -9.29 9.68 -0.99
CA ILE A 293 -9.95 9.22 -2.22
C ILE A 293 -9.43 7.84 -2.61
N LEU A 294 -8.10 7.65 -2.60
CA LEU A 294 -7.51 6.37 -2.94
C LEU A 294 -7.97 5.27 -1.97
N ALA A 295 -7.96 5.53 -0.66
CA ALA A 295 -8.39 4.57 0.35
C ALA A 295 -9.87 4.18 0.20
N VAL A 296 -10.76 5.14 -0.08
CA VAL A 296 -12.18 4.89 -0.31
C VAL A 296 -12.39 4.08 -1.59
N CYS A 297 -11.75 4.46 -2.69
CA CYS A 297 -11.86 3.73 -3.97
C CYS A 297 -11.34 2.29 -3.86
N LEU A 298 -10.19 2.09 -3.21
CA LEU A 298 -9.64 0.75 -2.98
C LEU A 298 -10.52 -0.06 -2.04
N GLY A 299 -11.03 0.57 -0.97
CA GLY A 299 -11.92 -0.07 -0.04
C GLY A 299 -13.18 -0.60 -0.73
N PHE A 300 -13.83 0.20 -1.56
CA PHE A 300 -14.97 -0.25 -2.37
C PHE A 300 -14.60 -1.35 -3.35
N ALA A 301 -13.43 -1.24 -4.01
CA ALA A 301 -12.98 -2.25 -4.95
C ALA A 301 -12.80 -3.61 -4.25
N VAL A 302 -12.08 -3.64 -3.12
CA VAL A 302 -11.82 -4.87 -2.35
C VAL A 302 -13.10 -5.42 -1.72
N PHE A 303 -14.00 -4.54 -1.26
CA PHE A 303 -15.27 -4.95 -0.66
C PHE A 303 -16.23 -5.59 -1.68
N LEU A 304 -16.32 -5.02 -2.88
CA LEU A 304 -17.32 -5.44 -3.86
C LEU A 304 -16.81 -6.56 -4.78
N PHE A 305 -15.59 -6.47 -5.27
CA PHE A 305 -15.13 -7.30 -6.37
C PHE A 305 -14.29 -8.52 -5.93
N PRO A 306 -14.64 -9.73 -6.38
CA PRO A 306 -13.97 -10.96 -5.98
C PRO A 306 -12.58 -11.16 -6.59
N VAL A 307 -12.14 -10.30 -7.50
CA VAL A 307 -10.80 -10.34 -8.10
C VAL A 307 -9.70 -9.90 -7.14
N PHE A 308 -10.06 -9.27 -6.01
CA PHE A 308 -9.12 -8.83 -5.00
C PHE A 308 -8.91 -9.90 -3.93
N THR A 309 -7.66 -10.22 -3.66
CA THR A 309 -7.27 -11.15 -2.59
C THR A 309 -7.14 -10.42 -1.25
N PRO A 310 -7.19 -11.12 -0.11
CA PRO A 310 -6.97 -10.54 1.20
C PRO A 310 -5.64 -9.78 1.36
N MET A 311 -4.60 -10.13 0.61
CA MET A 311 -3.31 -9.42 0.61
C MET A 311 -3.45 -7.92 0.27
N GLN A 312 -4.48 -7.56 -0.47
CA GLN A 312 -4.71 -6.18 -0.90
C GLN A 312 -5.26 -5.29 0.24
N TYR A 313 -5.73 -5.88 1.35
CA TYR A 313 -6.11 -5.13 2.54
C TYR A 313 -4.94 -4.33 3.13
N VAL A 314 -3.70 -4.78 2.93
CA VAL A 314 -2.48 -4.05 3.34
C VAL A 314 -2.41 -2.66 2.71
N TRP A 315 -2.87 -2.52 1.46
CA TRP A 315 -2.86 -1.24 0.76
C TRP A 315 -3.74 -0.20 1.47
N ILE A 316 -4.94 -0.62 1.88
CA ILE A 316 -5.88 0.25 2.60
C ILE A 316 -5.33 0.56 4.00
N ALA A 317 -4.85 -0.48 4.69
CA ALA A 317 -4.31 -0.36 6.03
C ALA A 317 -3.14 0.64 6.09
N MET A 318 -2.20 0.58 5.16
CA MET A 318 -1.06 1.49 5.14
C MET A 318 -1.41 2.92 4.70
N LEU A 319 -2.49 3.13 3.96
CA LEU A 319 -2.99 4.46 3.60
C LEU A 319 -3.80 5.11 4.73
N PHE A 320 -4.44 4.31 5.57
CA PHE A 320 -5.37 4.79 6.58
C PHE A 320 -4.78 5.89 7.49
N PRO A 321 -3.56 5.77 8.06
CA PRO A 321 -3.00 6.83 8.87
C PRO A 321 -2.91 8.18 8.16
N MET A 322 -2.61 8.18 6.85
CA MET A 322 -2.52 9.43 6.08
C MET A 322 -3.89 10.11 5.91
N THR A 323 -4.97 9.33 5.90
CA THR A 323 -6.33 9.87 5.84
C THR A 323 -6.74 10.58 7.13
N GLN A 324 -6.11 10.21 8.26
CA GLN A 324 -6.43 10.71 9.60
C GLN A 324 -5.60 11.92 10.04
N MET A 325 -4.61 12.34 9.25
CA MET A 325 -3.72 13.46 9.57
C MET A 325 -4.42 14.81 9.42
N THR A 326 -5.12 15.24 10.46
CA THR A 326 -5.75 16.55 10.55
C THR A 326 -5.22 17.29 11.78
N SER A 327 -5.12 18.62 11.69
CA SER A 327 -4.75 19.48 12.83
C SER A 327 -5.83 19.53 13.91
N GLU A 328 -7.09 19.35 13.50
CA GLU A 328 -8.23 19.32 14.40
C GLU A 328 -8.94 17.96 14.33
N PRO A 329 -9.07 17.23 15.47
CA PRO A 329 -9.78 15.97 15.50
C PRO A 329 -11.29 16.20 15.27
N TYR A 330 -11.85 15.54 14.27
CA TYR A 330 -13.29 15.60 14.04
C TYR A 330 -14.06 14.65 14.99
N ARG A 331 -15.31 14.98 15.26
CA ARG A 331 -16.12 14.30 16.28
C ARG A 331 -16.22 12.79 16.12
N LYS A 332 -16.21 12.28 14.88
CA LYS A 332 -16.38 10.85 14.58
C LYS A 332 -15.05 10.08 14.51
N GLN A 333 -13.91 10.74 14.61
CA GLN A 333 -12.58 10.12 14.42
C GLN A 333 -12.33 8.90 15.34
N LYS A 334 -12.84 8.94 16.58
CA LYS A 334 -12.72 7.80 17.51
C LYS A 334 -13.40 6.55 16.98
N TRP A 335 -14.54 6.69 16.30
CA TRP A 335 -15.27 5.58 15.72
C TRP A 335 -14.58 5.03 14.48
N THR A 336 -13.99 5.91 13.67
CA THR A 336 -13.17 5.52 12.53
C THR A 336 -11.96 4.71 12.98
N TYR A 337 -11.31 5.10 14.09
CA TYR A 337 -10.22 4.33 14.69
C TYR A 337 -10.68 2.98 15.23
N ALA A 338 -11.84 2.93 15.88
CA ALA A 338 -12.40 1.69 16.39
C ALA A 338 -12.74 0.70 15.25
N ALA A 339 -13.36 1.19 14.18
CA ALA A 339 -13.66 0.38 12.99
C ALA A 339 -12.38 -0.12 12.31
N PHE A 340 -11.37 0.73 12.18
CA PHE A 340 -10.08 0.35 11.64
C PHE A 340 -9.34 -0.66 12.53
N GLY A 341 -9.39 -0.50 13.84
CA GLY A 341 -8.84 -1.47 14.80
C GLY A 341 -9.50 -2.83 14.68
N LEU A 342 -10.83 -2.87 14.60
CA LEU A 342 -11.59 -4.10 14.37
C LEU A 342 -11.21 -4.79 13.06
N PHE A 343 -11.15 -4.03 11.97
CA PHE A 343 -10.70 -4.51 10.67
C PHE A 343 -9.27 -5.07 10.71
N SER A 344 -8.34 -4.38 11.38
CA SER A 344 -6.94 -4.79 11.48
C SER A 344 -6.76 -6.07 12.28
N VAL A 345 -7.45 -6.20 13.41
CA VAL A 345 -7.42 -7.42 14.24
C VAL A 345 -8.05 -8.60 13.50
N ALA A 346 -9.20 -8.40 12.86
CA ALA A 346 -9.83 -9.45 12.08
C ALA A 346 -8.96 -9.88 10.88
N SER A 347 -8.30 -8.94 10.20
CA SER A 347 -7.35 -9.23 9.12
C SER A 347 -6.14 -10.02 9.60
N LEU A 348 -5.60 -9.69 10.78
CA LEU A 348 -4.52 -10.44 11.42
C LEU A 348 -4.93 -11.89 11.67
N LEU A 349 -6.09 -12.09 12.29
CA LEU A 349 -6.59 -13.42 12.63
C LEU A 349 -6.88 -14.27 11.39
N CYS A 350 -7.47 -13.70 10.34
CA CYS A 350 -7.68 -14.40 9.07
C CYS A 350 -6.37 -14.75 8.36
N GLY A 351 -5.34 -13.91 8.50
CA GLY A 351 -4.05 -14.10 7.82
C GLY A 351 -3.15 -15.18 8.43
N PHE A 352 -3.37 -15.58 9.68
CA PHE A 352 -2.51 -16.58 10.35
C PHE A 352 -2.80 -18.04 9.98
N GLY A 353 -3.75 -18.32 9.06
CA GLY A 353 -3.95 -19.66 8.49
C GLY A 353 -4.33 -20.78 9.47
N GLY A 354 -4.49 -20.47 10.74
CA GLY A 354 -4.85 -21.44 11.78
C GLY A 354 -6.34 -21.50 12.10
N LEU A 355 -7.15 -20.66 11.46
CA LEU A 355 -8.59 -20.65 11.62
C LEU A 355 -9.23 -21.46 10.51
N GLU A 356 -10.00 -22.46 10.83
CA GLU A 356 -10.71 -23.31 9.87
C GLU A 356 -12.22 -23.25 10.09
N GLY A 357 -12.98 -23.53 9.02
CA GLY A 357 -14.44 -23.67 9.06
C GLY A 357 -15.15 -22.41 9.55
N SER A 358 -16.16 -22.58 10.38
CA SER A 358 -17.07 -21.51 10.83
C SER A 358 -16.38 -20.36 11.57
N VAL A 359 -15.22 -20.61 12.21
CA VAL A 359 -14.47 -19.56 12.91
C VAL A 359 -13.78 -18.63 11.91
N PHE A 360 -13.18 -19.19 10.87
CA PHE A 360 -12.61 -18.41 9.77
C PHE A 360 -13.68 -17.57 9.08
N ASP A 361 -14.84 -18.18 8.75
CA ASP A 361 -15.94 -17.49 8.11
C ASP A 361 -16.46 -16.32 8.98
N ALA A 362 -16.61 -16.53 10.28
CA ALA A 362 -17.02 -15.47 11.20
C ALA A 362 -16.00 -14.31 11.24
N MET A 363 -14.71 -14.61 11.27
CA MET A 363 -13.67 -13.58 11.25
C MET A 363 -13.60 -12.85 9.91
N ALA A 364 -13.80 -13.54 8.79
CA ALA A 364 -13.90 -12.93 7.47
C ALA A 364 -15.10 -11.98 7.35
N VAL A 365 -16.25 -12.36 7.92
CA VAL A 365 -17.43 -11.46 8.02
C VAL A 365 -17.12 -10.24 8.87
N ILE A 366 -16.53 -10.40 10.05
CA ILE A 366 -16.15 -9.28 10.92
C ILE A 366 -15.18 -8.35 10.22
N ARG A 367 -14.18 -8.89 9.51
CA ARG A 367 -13.23 -8.12 8.70
C ARG A 367 -13.96 -7.31 7.62
N THR A 368 -14.86 -7.94 6.89
CA THR A 368 -15.61 -7.31 5.78
C THR A 368 -16.54 -6.19 6.30
N VAL A 369 -17.24 -6.43 7.43
CA VAL A 369 -18.06 -5.39 8.08
C VAL A 369 -17.20 -4.26 8.62
N GLY A 370 -16.05 -4.57 9.22
CA GLY A 370 -15.08 -3.56 9.67
C GLY A 370 -14.55 -2.71 8.52
N LEU A 371 -14.23 -3.32 7.38
CA LEU A 371 -13.80 -2.60 6.18
C LEU A 371 -14.91 -1.68 5.65
N LEU A 372 -16.15 -2.17 5.55
CA LEU A 372 -17.29 -1.36 5.13
C LEU A 372 -17.50 -0.16 6.06
N ALA A 373 -17.42 -0.37 7.37
CA ALA A 373 -17.52 0.71 8.34
C ALA A 373 -16.41 1.76 8.15
N VAL A 374 -15.16 1.33 7.94
CA VAL A 374 -14.04 2.23 7.63
C VAL A 374 -14.32 3.03 6.36
N ILE A 375 -14.74 2.38 5.26
CA ILE A 375 -15.02 3.05 3.99
C ILE A 375 -16.12 4.11 4.15
N LEU A 376 -17.24 3.74 4.79
CA LEU A 376 -18.38 4.65 4.97
C LEU A 376 -18.02 5.83 5.87
N MET A 377 -17.21 5.61 6.91
CA MET A 377 -16.73 6.68 7.77
C MET A 377 -15.78 7.60 7.02
N LEU A 378 -14.82 7.07 6.26
CA LEU A 378 -13.90 7.85 5.43
C LEU A 378 -14.66 8.66 4.38
N ALA A 379 -15.61 8.07 3.68
CA ALA A 379 -16.45 8.78 2.70
C ALA A 379 -17.28 9.91 3.34
N GLY A 380 -17.69 9.74 4.62
CA GLY A 380 -18.39 10.78 5.37
C GLY A 380 -17.50 11.92 5.88
N GLU A 381 -16.17 11.73 5.92
CA GLU A 381 -15.21 12.75 6.39
C GLU A 381 -14.97 13.86 5.37
N GLU A 382 -15.12 13.57 4.09
CA GLU A 382 -14.89 14.52 3.00
C GLU A 382 -15.77 15.78 3.12
N ASN A 383 -16.94 15.66 3.74
CA ASN A 383 -17.90 16.75 3.91
C ASN A 383 -17.67 17.62 5.18
N SER A 384 -16.75 17.25 6.06
CA SER A 384 -16.66 17.83 7.40
C SER A 384 -15.43 18.70 7.68
N SER A 385 -14.53 18.90 6.75
CA SER A 385 -13.28 19.64 6.98
C SER A 385 -13.19 20.97 6.21
N PRO A 386 -13.47 22.10 6.83
CA PRO A 386 -12.92 23.37 6.40
C PRO A 386 -11.63 23.65 7.19
N GLY A 387 -10.54 23.04 6.85
CA GLY A 387 -9.24 23.33 7.43
C GLY A 387 -8.29 23.80 6.33
N SER A 388 -8.24 25.11 6.07
CA SER A 388 -7.19 25.72 5.26
C SER A 388 -5.86 25.56 6.00
N PHE A 389 -5.02 24.66 5.51
CA PHE A 389 -3.65 24.52 5.99
C PHE A 389 -2.77 25.48 5.19
N GLU A 390 -2.47 26.62 5.75
CA GLU A 390 -1.41 27.50 5.24
C GLU A 390 -0.05 26.89 5.63
N LEU A 391 0.67 26.38 4.66
CA LEU A 391 2.09 26.07 4.85
C LEU A 391 2.82 27.35 5.26
N PRO A 392 3.72 27.31 6.27
CA PRO A 392 4.56 28.45 6.56
C PRO A 392 5.35 28.78 5.28
N VAL A 393 5.01 29.89 4.66
CA VAL A 393 5.76 30.44 3.54
C VAL A 393 7.17 30.73 4.06
N LYS A 394 8.17 29.97 3.59
CA LYS A 394 9.56 30.35 3.77
C LYS A 394 9.69 31.75 3.18
N LYS A 395 9.80 32.76 4.06
CA LYS A 395 10.30 34.07 3.66
C LYS A 395 11.72 33.85 3.20
N GLU A 396 11.94 34.03 1.90
CA GLU A 396 13.27 34.14 1.31
C GLU A 396 14.03 35.33 1.88
#